data_f2384d22f3d1a1c1795e4c5dcb747b21
#
_entry.id   f2384d22f3d1a1c1795e4c5dcb747b21
#
_cell.length_a   1.000
_cell.length_b   1.000
_cell.length_c   1.000
_cell.angle_alpha   90.00
_cell.angle_beta   90.00
_cell.angle_gamma   90.00
#
_symmetry.space_group_name_H-M   'P 1'
#
loop_
_entity.id
_entity.type
_entity.pdbx_description
1 polymer ?
#
loop_
_entity_poly.entity_id
_entity_poly.type
_entity_poly.pdbx_seq_one_letter_code
_entity_poly.pdbx_strand_id
1 'polypeptide(L)'
;MNNAQKSRCFLVSLGVCLFWTSTLVAQDTVVRIIQTNYAGSNAHIIDPNTNKVVDIIENVPKAHAVVNHPDGTYFYFANEHDHNIDIVDAKTLEVVDRIPLVERPNKLVINKTQNKLYVGIRDSAHLQIIDLESHKVIKTLPVHAGIHNVYVTKDDRYIIAGLGKHPDSLEEPTIQVIDASTDEIAFGVSLEGFRVRPMALESNADGSPSRIFAQAERLNGFYVVDWDKREXVDFVSAPPLPISQQNFDGIQNGTGHGLLVXPDQSALWYASRLDSRVYAWSLPDLEYMGGIEVGASPQWLTATPDSQTLYVSMVGTMETVXLNTETHXIISRIPVGFGPKRNSTHXLPVALAR
;
A
#
# COMPACT_ATOMS: atom_id res chain seq x y z
N MET A 1 73.62 -45.12 -34.24
CA MET A 1 72.80 -45.04 -33.04
C MET A 1 72.24 -43.63 -32.96
N ASN A 2 71.06 -43.36 -33.57
CA ASN A 2 70.45 -42.02 -33.69
C ASN A 2 69.14 -41.98 -32.91
N ASN A 3 69.11 -41.16 -31.92
CA ASN A 3 67.82 -40.82 -31.22
C ASN A 3 67.14 -39.67 -31.94
N ALA A 4 65.95 -39.93 -32.49
CA ALA A 4 65.12 -38.93 -33.06
C ALA A 4 64.11 -38.42 -31.98
N GLN A 5 64.23 -37.15 -31.58
CA GLN A 5 63.34 -36.47 -30.65
C GLN A 5 62.16 -35.97 -31.42
N LYS A 6 60.93 -36.44 -31.06
CA LYS A 6 59.67 -35.94 -31.62
C LYS A 6 59.14 -34.75 -30.77
N SER A 7 59.19 -33.57 -31.32
CA SER A 7 58.54 -32.37 -30.73
C SER A 7 57.06 -32.46 -30.92
N ARG A 8 56.31 -32.41 -29.82
CA ARG A 8 54.84 -32.22 -29.86
C ARG A 8 54.51 -30.73 -29.69
N CYS A 9 53.93 -30.16 -30.73
CA CYS A 9 53.35 -28.82 -30.63
C CYS A 9 52.01 -28.89 -29.93
N PHE A 10 51.86 -28.20 -28.80
CA PHE A 10 50.56 -27.95 -28.15
C PHE A 10 49.95 -26.69 -28.74
N LEU A 11 48.83 -26.84 -29.42
CA LEU A 11 47.99 -25.69 -29.82
C LEU A 11 47.12 -25.32 -28.62
N VAL A 12 47.38 -24.15 -28.05
CA VAL A 12 46.51 -23.55 -27.02
C VAL A 12 45.47 -22.72 -27.75
N SER A 13 44.24 -23.19 -27.80
CA SER A 13 43.12 -22.38 -28.31
C SER A 13 42.66 -21.41 -27.21
N LEU A 14 42.93 -20.13 -27.42
CA LEU A 14 42.36 -19.07 -26.59
C LEU A 14 40.89 -18.92 -26.95
N GLY A 15 40.01 -19.42 -26.07
CA GLY A 15 38.59 -19.16 -26.17
C GLY A 15 38.30 -17.75 -25.64
N VAL A 16 37.91 -16.83 -26.54
CA VAL A 16 37.45 -15.51 -26.12
C VAL A 16 36.02 -15.63 -25.64
N CYS A 17 35.81 -15.61 -24.32
CA CYS A 17 34.48 -15.48 -23.73
C CYS A 17 34.01 -14.02 -23.86
N LEU A 18 33.15 -13.76 -24.81
CA LEU A 18 32.43 -12.48 -24.92
C LEU A 18 31.40 -12.41 -23.78
N PHE A 19 31.76 -11.71 -22.72
CA PHE A 19 30.76 -11.34 -21.70
C PHE A 19 29.87 -10.24 -22.27
N TRP A 20 28.63 -10.59 -22.57
CA TRP A 20 27.59 -9.60 -22.85
C TRP A 20 27.22 -8.97 -21.50
N THR A 21 27.78 -7.83 -21.19
CA THR A 21 27.29 -6.99 -20.10
C THR A 21 26.05 -6.29 -20.61
N SER A 22 24.88 -6.83 -20.25
CA SER A 22 23.65 -6.07 -20.39
C SER A 22 23.72 -4.91 -19.39
N THR A 23 24.01 -3.73 -19.89
CA THR A 23 23.79 -2.49 -19.14
C THR A 23 22.28 -2.38 -18.96
N LEU A 24 21.79 -2.64 -17.76
CA LEU A 24 20.46 -2.22 -17.35
C LEU A 24 20.46 -0.69 -17.40
N VAL A 25 19.92 -0.13 -18.47
CA VAL A 25 19.63 1.29 -18.51
C VAL A 25 18.50 1.50 -17.50
N ALA A 26 18.78 2.24 -16.44
CA ALA A 26 17.74 2.66 -15.52
C ALA A 26 16.69 3.42 -16.32
N GLN A 27 15.48 2.87 -16.38
CA GLN A 27 14.40 3.50 -17.09
C GLN A 27 13.99 4.76 -16.32
N ASP A 28 14.02 5.90 -16.97
CA ASP A 28 13.57 7.15 -16.36
C ASP A 28 12.11 6.98 -15.90
N THR A 29 11.86 7.32 -14.63
CA THR A 29 10.52 7.20 -14.06
C THR A 29 10.00 8.56 -13.61
N VAL A 30 8.69 8.72 -13.64
CA VAL A 30 8.00 9.86 -13.05
C VAL A 30 7.10 9.39 -11.92
N VAL A 31 6.92 10.25 -10.94
CA VAL A 31 6.01 9.99 -9.83
C VAL A 31 4.62 10.47 -10.20
N ARG A 32 3.62 9.65 -9.94
CA ARG A 32 2.21 10.02 -10.04
C ARG A 32 1.48 9.59 -8.77
N ILE A 33 0.55 10.42 -8.32
CA ILE A 33 -0.35 10.08 -7.22
C ILE A 33 -1.69 9.72 -7.85
N ILE A 34 -2.19 8.52 -7.60
CA ILE A 34 -3.50 8.12 -8.10
C ILE A 34 -4.49 8.18 -6.96
N GLN A 35 -5.55 8.98 -7.12
CA GLN A 35 -6.64 9.16 -6.16
C GLN A 35 -7.88 8.45 -6.68
N THR A 36 -8.28 7.34 -6.02
CA THR A 36 -9.53 6.65 -6.37
C THR A 36 -10.72 7.44 -5.83
N ASN A 37 -11.73 7.63 -6.66
CA ASN A 37 -12.96 8.35 -6.33
C ASN A 37 -14.11 7.34 -6.32
N TYR A 38 -14.29 6.71 -5.18
CA TYR A 38 -15.13 5.51 -4.98
C TYR A 38 -16.58 5.71 -5.46
N ALA A 39 -17.18 6.85 -5.15
CA ALA A 39 -18.55 7.15 -5.56
C ALA A 39 -18.64 7.74 -6.98
N GLY A 40 -17.52 8.20 -7.52
CA GLY A 40 -17.42 8.77 -8.87
C GLY A 40 -17.09 7.76 -9.95
N SER A 41 -16.77 6.53 -9.60
CA SER A 41 -16.40 5.45 -10.54
C SER A 41 -15.21 5.79 -11.45
N ASN A 42 -14.29 6.61 -10.92
CA ASN A 42 -13.07 7.00 -11.64
C ASN A 42 -11.89 7.15 -10.68
N ALA A 43 -10.72 7.42 -11.24
CA ALA A 43 -9.54 7.77 -10.47
C ALA A 43 -8.82 8.94 -11.14
N HIS A 44 -8.35 9.88 -10.34
CA HIS A 44 -7.62 11.05 -10.82
C HIS A 44 -6.13 10.82 -10.67
N ILE A 45 -5.37 11.14 -11.73
CA ILE A 45 -3.91 11.08 -11.74
C ILE A 45 -3.39 12.49 -11.43
N ILE A 46 -2.63 12.63 -10.36
CA ILE A 46 -2.09 13.91 -9.92
C ILE A 46 -0.56 13.89 -10.15
N ASP A 47 -0.06 14.98 -10.73
CA ASP A 47 1.37 15.21 -10.88
C ASP A 47 1.88 15.94 -9.62
N PRO A 48 2.75 15.32 -8.82
CA PRO A 48 3.26 15.97 -7.61
C PRO A 48 4.16 17.19 -7.87
N ASN A 49 4.71 17.33 -9.07
CA ASN A 49 5.52 18.51 -9.39
C ASN A 49 4.68 19.77 -9.58
N THR A 50 3.45 19.60 -10.03
CA THR A 50 2.54 20.73 -10.32
C THR A 50 1.37 20.79 -9.35
N ASN A 51 1.12 19.70 -8.60
CA ASN A 51 -0.04 19.53 -7.72
C ASN A 51 -1.37 19.72 -8.47
N LYS A 52 -1.45 19.16 -9.67
CA LYS A 52 -2.65 19.22 -10.50
C LYS A 52 -3.07 17.84 -10.97
N VAL A 53 -4.37 17.67 -11.16
CA VAL A 53 -4.90 16.51 -11.90
C VAL A 53 -4.44 16.64 -13.35
N VAL A 54 -3.71 15.65 -13.84
CA VAL A 54 -3.20 15.64 -15.21
C VAL A 54 -3.96 14.67 -16.11
N ASP A 55 -4.65 13.69 -15.53
CA ASP A 55 -5.49 12.77 -16.31
C ASP A 55 -6.52 12.08 -15.42
N ILE A 56 -7.49 11.39 -16.03
CA ILE A 56 -8.56 10.68 -15.32
C ILE A 56 -8.71 9.28 -15.93
N ILE A 57 -8.74 8.27 -15.07
CA ILE A 57 -9.07 6.89 -15.44
C ILE A 57 -10.56 6.71 -15.18
N GLU A 58 -11.33 6.41 -16.22
CA GLU A 58 -12.78 6.24 -16.14
C GLU A 58 -13.17 4.76 -16.08
N ASN A 59 -14.42 4.51 -15.74
CA ASN A 59 -15.02 3.16 -15.77
C ASN A 59 -14.37 2.15 -14.81
N VAL A 60 -13.95 2.65 -13.64
CA VAL A 60 -13.45 1.82 -12.53
C VAL A 60 -14.44 1.96 -11.35
N PRO A 61 -15.60 1.29 -11.43
CA PRO A 61 -16.69 1.51 -10.47
C PRO A 61 -16.33 1.04 -9.06
N LYS A 62 -16.60 1.90 -8.09
CA LYS A 62 -16.28 1.68 -6.68
C LYS A 62 -14.83 1.24 -6.48
N ALA A 63 -13.90 1.86 -7.24
CA ALA A 63 -12.48 1.60 -7.09
C ALA A 63 -12.03 1.92 -5.67
N HIS A 64 -11.56 0.89 -4.93
CA HIS A 64 -11.15 1.09 -3.55
C HIS A 64 -9.65 1.32 -3.43
N ALA A 65 -8.85 0.54 -4.14
CA ALA A 65 -7.39 0.65 -4.10
C ALA A 65 -6.83 0.38 -5.49
N VAL A 66 -5.62 0.87 -5.76
CA VAL A 66 -4.93 0.65 -7.02
C VAL A 66 -3.45 0.38 -6.76
N VAL A 67 -2.87 -0.53 -7.56
CA VAL A 67 -1.43 -0.75 -7.65
C VAL A 67 -1.04 -0.80 -9.13
N ASN A 68 0.23 -0.54 -9.45
CA ASN A 68 0.72 -0.69 -10.83
C ASN A 68 1.58 -1.95 -10.96
N HIS A 69 1.54 -2.57 -12.13
CA HIS A 69 2.47 -3.64 -12.49
C HIS A 69 3.91 -3.14 -12.34
N PRO A 70 4.88 -3.98 -11.91
CA PRO A 70 6.25 -3.50 -11.71
C PRO A 70 6.92 -2.86 -12.92
N ASP A 71 6.54 -3.28 -14.14
CA ASP A 71 7.07 -2.67 -15.37
C ASP A 71 6.31 -1.41 -15.81
N GLY A 72 5.22 -1.06 -15.09
CA GLY A 72 4.44 0.13 -15.37
C GLY A 72 3.38 -0.02 -16.45
N THR A 73 3.21 -1.20 -17.06
CA THR A 73 2.30 -1.38 -18.20
C THR A 73 0.82 -1.33 -17.83
N TYR A 74 0.49 -1.76 -16.61
CA TYR A 74 -0.91 -1.86 -16.15
C TYR A 74 -1.10 -1.29 -14.77
N PHE A 75 -2.32 -0.80 -14.53
CA PHE A 75 -2.86 -0.57 -13.19
C PHE A 75 -3.89 -1.66 -12.88
N TYR A 76 -3.92 -2.09 -11.62
CA TYR A 76 -4.91 -3.05 -11.11
C TYR A 76 -5.76 -2.35 -10.07
N PHE A 77 -7.06 -2.26 -10.32
CA PHE A 77 -8.02 -1.61 -9.42
C PHE A 77 -8.89 -2.64 -8.72
N ALA A 78 -9.03 -2.51 -7.42
CA ALA A 78 -10.00 -3.32 -6.66
C ALA A 78 -11.40 -2.76 -6.89
N ASN A 79 -12.19 -3.44 -7.70
CA ASN A 79 -13.55 -3.03 -8.07
C ASN A 79 -14.55 -3.69 -7.12
N GLU A 80 -15.04 -2.91 -6.13
CA GLU A 80 -16.00 -3.42 -5.14
C GLU A 80 -17.40 -3.59 -5.69
N HIS A 81 -17.73 -2.97 -6.82
CA HIS A 81 -19.06 -3.06 -7.42
C HIS A 81 -19.29 -4.41 -8.10
N ASP A 82 -18.32 -4.81 -8.92
CA ASP A 82 -18.47 -6.01 -9.77
C ASP A 82 -17.72 -7.22 -9.23
N HIS A 83 -17.04 -7.07 -8.08
CA HIS A 83 -16.26 -8.12 -7.44
C HIS A 83 -15.15 -8.66 -8.36
N ASN A 84 -14.35 -7.75 -8.88
CA ASN A 84 -13.24 -8.13 -9.76
C ASN A 84 -12.04 -7.19 -9.57
N ILE A 85 -10.95 -7.50 -10.26
CA ILE A 85 -9.85 -6.57 -10.48
C ILE A 85 -10.00 -6.02 -11.89
N ASP A 86 -10.15 -4.70 -12.02
CA ASP A 86 -10.10 -4.05 -13.33
C ASP A 86 -8.63 -3.86 -13.72
N ILE A 87 -8.25 -4.31 -14.91
CA ILE A 87 -6.90 -4.11 -15.47
C ILE A 87 -6.99 -2.94 -16.43
N VAL A 88 -6.23 -1.89 -16.13
CA VAL A 88 -6.20 -0.66 -16.93
C VAL A 88 -4.83 -0.56 -17.58
N ASP A 89 -4.82 -0.37 -18.90
CA ASP A 89 -3.59 -0.12 -19.66
C ASP A 89 -3.07 1.28 -19.28
N ALA A 90 -1.81 1.35 -18.84
CA ALA A 90 -1.25 2.62 -18.31
C ALA A 90 -1.05 3.69 -19.39
N LYS A 91 -0.95 3.29 -20.67
CA LYS A 91 -0.74 4.22 -21.78
C LYS A 91 -2.05 4.81 -22.30
N THR A 92 -3.09 3.98 -22.42
CA THR A 92 -4.39 4.43 -22.93
C THR A 92 -5.33 4.89 -21.82
N LEU A 93 -5.12 4.44 -20.60
CA LEU A 93 -5.97 4.65 -19.40
C LEU A 93 -7.35 4.00 -19.57
N GLU A 94 -7.45 2.98 -20.42
CA GLU A 94 -8.68 2.24 -20.65
C GLU A 94 -8.66 0.89 -19.92
N VAL A 95 -9.81 0.46 -19.42
CA VAL A 95 -9.98 -0.88 -18.86
C VAL A 95 -9.87 -1.87 -20.00
N VAL A 96 -8.87 -2.75 -19.96
CA VAL A 96 -8.59 -3.72 -21.03
C VAL A 96 -8.98 -5.15 -20.67
N ASP A 97 -9.10 -5.46 -19.38
CA ASP A 97 -9.50 -6.80 -18.92
C ASP A 97 -10.01 -6.73 -17.48
N ARG A 98 -10.62 -7.82 -17.02
CA ARG A 98 -11.13 -7.98 -15.66
C ARG A 98 -10.87 -9.39 -15.13
N ILE A 99 -10.39 -9.48 -13.90
CA ILE A 99 -10.15 -10.76 -13.23
C ILE A 99 -11.28 -10.98 -12.21
N PRO A 100 -12.17 -11.94 -12.43
CA PRO A 100 -13.24 -12.22 -11.47
C PRO A 100 -12.70 -12.74 -10.14
N LEU A 101 -13.30 -12.29 -9.04
CA LEU A 101 -12.94 -12.69 -7.68
C LEU A 101 -14.07 -13.47 -7.01
N VAL A 102 -13.74 -14.19 -5.94
CA VAL A 102 -14.72 -15.01 -5.22
C VAL A 102 -15.79 -14.15 -4.53
N GLU A 103 -15.46 -12.93 -4.14
CA GLU A 103 -16.36 -11.99 -3.47
C GLU A 103 -15.72 -10.59 -3.50
N ARG A 104 -16.37 -9.60 -2.91
CA ARG A 104 -15.98 -8.19 -2.92
C ARG A 104 -14.56 -7.97 -2.38
N PRO A 105 -13.65 -7.40 -3.18
CA PRO A 105 -12.30 -7.07 -2.72
C PRO A 105 -12.28 -5.78 -1.87
N ASN A 106 -11.17 -5.53 -1.18
CA ASN A 106 -10.93 -4.25 -0.52
C ASN A 106 -9.59 -3.65 -0.95
N LYS A 107 -8.49 -4.26 -0.54
CA LYS A 107 -7.15 -3.78 -0.87
C LYS A 107 -6.34 -4.88 -1.55
N LEU A 108 -5.38 -4.46 -2.35
CA LEU A 108 -4.49 -5.35 -3.09
C LEU A 108 -3.06 -4.85 -2.96
N VAL A 109 -2.10 -5.77 -3.03
CA VAL A 109 -0.67 -5.44 -3.04
C VAL A 109 0.05 -6.37 -4.01
N ILE A 110 1.15 -5.88 -4.57
CA ILE A 110 2.02 -6.68 -5.43
C ILE A 110 3.27 -7.10 -4.65
N ASN A 111 3.57 -8.38 -4.72
CA ASN A 111 4.86 -8.94 -4.33
C ASN A 111 5.69 -9.04 -5.62
N LYS A 112 6.71 -8.20 -5.71
CA LYS A 112 7.53 -8.11 -6.92
C LYS A 112 8.42 -9.33 -7.09
N THR A 113 8.95 -9.83 -5.97
CA THR A 113 9.85 -10.99 -5.98
C THR A 113 9.15 -12.25 -6.48
N GLN A 114 7.87 -12.44 -6.11
CA GLN A 114 7.09 -13.63 -6.50
C GLN A 114 6.25 -13.40 -7.77
N ASN A 115 6.23 -12.17 -8.30
CA ASN A 115 5.42 -11.77 -9.45
C ASN A 115 3.93 -12.07 -9.23
N LYS A 116 3.43 -11.73 -8.02
CA LYS A 116 2.05 -12.05 -7.60
C LYS A 116 1.31 -10.82 -7.11
N LEU A 117 0.00 -10.81 -7.35
CA LEU A 117 -0.93 -9.82 -6.79
C LEU A 117 -1.76 -10.52 -5.71
N TYR A 118 -1.75 -9.98 -4.51
CA TYR A 118 -2.52 -10.48 -3.36
C TYR A 118 -3.71 -9.56 -3.12
N VAL A 119 -4.90 -10.13 -3.10
CA VAL A 119 -6.16 -9.40 -3.01
C VAL A 119 -6.91 -9.83 -1.75
N GLY A 120 -7.10 -8.89 -0.83
CA GLY A 120 -7.92 -9.11 0.38
C GLY A 120 -9.39 -9.10 0.04
N ILE A 121 -10.08 -10.21 0.29
CA ILE A 121 -11.53 -10.31 0.07
C ILE A 121 -12.25 -9.87 1.34
N ARG A 122 -13.15 -8.90 1.19
CA ARG A 122 -13.80 -8.26 2.34
C ARG A 122 -14.98 -9.06 2.89
N ASP A 123 -15.81 -9.58 2.00
CA ASP A 123 -17.10 -10.15 2.39
C ASP A 123 -17.06 -11.68 2.50
N SER A 124 -15.88 -12.27 2.37
CA SER A 124 -15.64 -13.67 2.72
C SER A 124 -14.23 -13.84 3.28
N ALA A 125 -14.01 -14.91 4.03
CA ALA A 125 -12.77 -15.12 4.77
C ALA A 125 -11.69 -15.72 3.84
N HIS A 126 -11.25 -14.93 2.86
CA HIS A 126 -10.28 -15.38 1.86
C HIS A 126 -9.27 -14.30 1.48
N LEU A 127 -8.06 -14.75 1.14
CA LEU A 127 -7.06 -13.97 0.41
C LEU A 127 -6.91 -14.64 -0.95
N GLN A 128 -7.11 -13.89 -2.05
CA GLN A 128 -6.90 -14.44 -3.39
C GLN A 128 -5.54 -14.00 -3.94
N ILE A 129 -4.86 -14.94 -4.59
CA ILE A 129 -3.51 -14.75 -5.12
C ILE A 129 -3.60 -14.90 -6.64
N ILE A 130 -3.12 -13.91 -7.35
CA ILE A 130 -3.19 -13.79 -8.80
C ILE A 130 -1.77 -13.76 -9.33
N ASP A 131 -1.50 -14.56 -10.33
CA ASP A 131 -0.24 -14.54 -11.08
C ASP A 131 -0.26 -13.35 -12.06
N LEU A 132 0.76 -12.51 -12.01
CA LEU A 132 0.80 -11.26 -12.79
C LEU A 132 1.09 -11.50 -14.28
N GLU A 133 1.66 -12.63 -14.64
CA GLU A 133 1.92 -12.93 -16.06
C GLU A 133 0.66 -13.43 -16.78
N SER A 134 -0.05 -14.34 -16.15
CA SER A 134 -1.25 -14.95 -16.75
C SER A 134 -2.55 -14.20 -16.43
N HIS A 135 -2.53 -13.29 -15.44
CA HIS A 135 -3.71 -12.60 -14.92
C HIS A 135 -4.77 -13.56 -14.39
N LYS A 136 -4.36 -14.69 -13.80
CA LYS A 136 -5.31 -15.70 -13.28
C LYS A 136 -5.15 -15.86 -11.77
N VAL A 137 -6.28 -16.08 -11.10
CA VAL A 137 -6.29 -16.51 -9.71
C VAL A 137 -5.63 -17.90 -9.64
N ILE A 138 -4.51 -18.00 -8.91
CA ILE A 138 -3.76 -19.26 -8.77
C ILE A 138 -4.00 -19.90 -7.40
N LYS A 139 -4.50 -19.13 -6.41
CA LYS A 139 -4.81 -19.68 -5.09
C LYS A 139 -5.88 -18.83 -4.41
N THR A 140 -6.80 -19.48 -3.71
CA THR A 140 -7.74 -18.86 -2.79
C THR A 140 -7.44 -19.42 -1.40
N LEU A 141 -6.75 -18.63 -0.60
CA LEU A 141 -6.28 -19.02 0.74
C LEU A 141 -7.35 -18.68 1.78
N PRO A 142 -7.88 -19.67 2.51
CA PRO A 142 -8.78 -19.37 3.62
C PRO A 142 -8.02 -18.64 4.74
N VAL A 143 -8.66 -17.62 5.30
CA VAL A 143 -8.14 -16.85 6.44
C VAL A 143 -9.21 -16.84 7.54
N HIS A 144 -8.89 -16.29 8.72
CA HIS A 144 -9.81 -16.36 9.85
C HIS A 144 -11.10 -15.54 9.62
N ALA A 145 -11.02 -14.41 8.92
CA ALA A 145 -12.18 -13.54 8.67
C ALA A 145 -11.94 -12.70 7.41
N GLY A 146 -12.99 -12.03 6.93
CA GLY A 146 -12.89 -11.12 5.79
C GLY A 146 -11.81 -10.07 5.99
N ILE A 147 -11.08 -9.75 4.94
CA ILE A 147 -9.89 -8.89 5.01
C ILE A 147 -10.27 -7.42 4.76
N HIS A 148 -9.92 -6.53 5.69
CA HIS A 148 -10.09 -5.10 5.50
C HIS A 148 -8.91 -4.50 4.70
N ASN A 149 -7.69 -4.90 5.00
CA ASN A 149 -6.50 -4.38 4.29
C ASN A 149 -5.42 -5.45 4.18
N VAL A 150 -4.63 -5.38 3.11
CA VAL A 150 -3.43 -6.20 2.94
C VAL A 150 -2.22 -5.30 2.70
N TYR A 151 -1.05 -5.77 3.12
CA TYR A 151 0.24 -5.08 2.95
C TYR A 151 1.29 -6.11 2.58
N VAL A 152 2.34 -5.66 1.90
CA VAL A 152 3.52 -6.46 1.63
C VAL A 152 4.70 -5.86 2.39
N THR A 153 5.54 -6.68 3.00
CA THR A 153 6.74 -6.20 3.68
C THR A 153 7.76 -5.69 2.65
N LYS A 154 8.62 -4.74 3.07
CA LYS A 154 9.55 -4.07 2.16
C LYS A 154 10.55 -5.05 1.53
N ASP A 155 10.84 -6.17 2.23
CA ASP A 155 11.68 -7.27 1.73
C ASP A 155 10.92 -8.30 0.88
N ASP A 156 9.63 -8.08 0.61
CA ASP A 156 8.74 -8.98 -0.14
C ASP A 156 8.53 -10.37 0.49
N ARG A 157 8.95 -10.59 1.75
CA ARG A 157 8.85 -11.94 2.37
C ARG A 157 7.46 -12.27 2.89
N TYR A 158 6.70 -11.26 3.32
CA TYR A 158 5.42 -11.51 3.98
C TYR A 158 4.30 -10.63 3.42
N ILE A 159 3.10 -11.20 3.43
CA ILE A 159 1.85 -10.47 3.20
C ILE A 159 1.13 -10.37 4.55
N ILE A 160 0.69 -9.18 4.91
CA ILE A 160 0.05 -8.93 6.20
C ILE A 160 -1.40 -8.56 5.96
N ALA A 161 -2.32 -9.36 6.47
CA ALA A 161 -3.77 -9.19 6.31
C ALA A 161 -4.38 -8.70 7.62
N GLY A 162 -5.02 -7.53 7.58
CA GLY A 162 -5.81 -7.00 8.68
C GLY A 162 -7.26 -7.43 8.53
N LEU A 163 -7.78 -8.13 9.54
CA LEU A 163 -9.09 -8.77 9.47
C LEU A 163 -10.19 -7.80 9.91
N GLY A 164 -11.27 -7.77 9.13
CA GLY A 164 -12.36 -6.82 9.29
C GLY A 164 -13.47 -7.26 10.24
N LYS A 165 -13.36 -8.44 10.84
CA LYS A 165 -14.34 -8.96 11.81
C LYS A 165 -13.91 -8.58 13.23
N HIS A 166 -14.88 -8.25 14.08
CA HIS A 166 -14.63 -8.22 15.52
C HIS A 166 -14.41 -9.65 15.97
N PRO A 167 -13.34 -9.93 16.70
CA PRO A 167 -13.10 -11.28 17.20
C PRO A 167 -14.12 -11.65 18.28
N ASP A 168 -14.46 -12.93 18.34
CA ASP A 168 -15.38 -13.45 19.35
C ASP A 168 -14.66 -13.74 20.67
N SER A 169 -13.34 -13.78 20.65
CA SER A 169 -12.50 -13.93 21.84
C SER A 169 -11.21 -13.13 21.70
N LEU A 170 -10.53 -12.88 22.79
CA LEU A 170 -9.25 -12.16 22.79
C LEU A 170 -8.11 -12.96 22.15
N GLU A 171 -8.32 -14.25 21.95
CA GLU A 171 -7.29 -15.13 21.35
C GLU A 171 -7.38 -15.20 19.82
N GLU A 172 -8.52 -14.78 19.22
CA GLU A 172 -8.68 -14.83 17.78
C GLU A 172 -7.77 -13.81 17.10
N PRO A 173 -7.12 -14.19 16.00
CA PRO A 173 -6.27 -13.23 15.30
C PRO A 173 -7.08 -12.10 14.68
N THR A 174 -6.58 -10.89 14.77
CA THR A 174 -7.09 -9.72 14.06
C THR A 174 -6.12 -9.29 12.94
N ILE A 175 -4.91 -9.82 12.96
CA ILE A 175 -3.92 -9.73 11.90
C ILE A 175 -3.44 -11.14 11.59
N GLN A 176 -3.36 -11.51 10.33
CA GLN A 176 -2.71 -12.75 9.89
C GLN A 176 -1.57 -12.43 8.94
N VAL A 177 -0.45 -13.13 9.13
CA VAL A 177 0.76 -12.96 8.33
C VAL A 177 0.92 -14.20 7.46
N ILE A 178 1.10 -13.99 6.18
CA ILE A 178 1.25 -15.04 5.16
C ILE A 178 2.70 -15.00 4.65
N ASP A 179 3.36 -16.13 4.60
CA ASP A 179 4.69 -16.28 4.00
C ASP A 179 4.51 -16.30 2.46
N ALA A 180 5.07 -15.31 1.77
CA ALA A 180 4.88 -15.17 0.33
C ALA A 180 5.60 -16.25 -0.50
N SER A 181 6.58 -16.94 0.10
CA SER A 181 7.27 -18.03 -0.61
C SER A 181 6.46 -19.32 -0.68
N THR A 182 5.58 -19.54 0.31
CA THR A 182 4.73 -20.75 0.37
C THR A 182 3.25 -20.44 0.13
N ASP A 183 2.85 -19.18 0.23
CA ASP A 183 1.47 -18.72 0.22
C ASP A 183 0.63 -19.38 1.33
N GLU A 184 1.24 -19.57 2.51
CA GLU A 184 0.58 -20.17 3.67
C GLU A 184 0.62 -19.20 4.86
N ILE A 185 -0.33 -19.35 5.79
CA ILE A 185 -0.37 -18.56 7.02
C ILE A 185 0.85 -18.92 7.88
N ALA A 186 1.65 -17.92 8.20
CA ALA A 186 2.84 -18.08 9.06
C ALA A 186 2.48 -17.93 10.54
N PHE A 187 1.70 -16.89 10.88
CA PHE A 187 1.25 -16.67 12.27
C PHE A 187 0.10 -15.64 12.28
N GLY A 188 -0.50 -15.48 13.46
CA GLY A 188 -1.52 -14.45 13.71
C GLY A 188 -1.18 -13.62 14.93
N VAL A 189 -1.77 -12.41 15.00
CA VAL A 189 -1.67 -11.51 16.15
C VAL A 189 -3.07 -11.06 16.53
N SER A 190 -3.38 -11.06 17.85
CA SER A 190 -4.64 -10.56 18.37
C SER A 190 -4.46 -9.16 18.97
N LEU A 191 -5.42 -8.25 18.74
CA LEU A 191 -5.39 -6.88 19.26
C LEU A 191 -6.59 -6.64 20.17
N GLU A 192 -6.53 -7.19 21.38
CA GLU A 192 -7.44 -6.88 22.50
C GLU A 192 -8.94 -6.82 22.12
N GLY A 193 -9.39 -7.68 21.23
CA GLY A 193 -10.80 -7.76 20.85
C GLY A 193 -11.27 -6.73 19.84
N PHE A 194 -10.38 -5.92 19.27
CA PHE A 194 -10.75 -4.94 18.24
C PHE A 194 -10.38 -5.43 16.85
N ARG A 195 -11.29 -5.23 15.91
CA ARG A 195 -10.96 -5.47 14.50
C ARG A 195 -10.00 -4.40 14.00
N VAL A 196 -9.11 -4.82 13.12
CA VAL A 196 -8.09 -3.95 12.55
C VAL A 196 -8.67 -3.13 11.39
N ARG A 197 -8.34 -1.85 11.39
CA ARG A 197 -8.57 -0.93 10.28
C ARG A 197 -7.24 -0.82 9.49
N PRO A 198 -6.90 0.31 8.86
CA PRO A 198 -5.61 0.40 8.18
C PRO A 198 -4.41 0.16 9.09
N MET A 199 -3.33 -0.25 8.46
CA MET A 199 -2.06 -0.48 9.13
C MET A 199 -0.95 0.27 8.39
N ALA A 200 0.20 0.41 9.05
CA ALA A 200 1.45 0.86 8.44
C ALA A 200 2.58 -0.02 8.97
N LEU A 201 3.61 -0.20 8.17
CA LEU A 201 4.72 -1.10 8.50
C LEU A 201 6.00 -0.29 8.64
N GLU A 202 6.68 -0.47 9.76
CA GLU A 202 8.04 0.00 9.94
C GLU A 202 8.99 -1.13 9.59
N SER A 203 10.10 -0.81 8.96
CA SER A 203 11.06 -1.79 8.49
C SER A 203 12.46 -1.49 9.00
N ASN A 204 13.22 -2.55 9.21
CA ASN A 204 14.66 -2.47 9.45
C ASN A 204 15.38 -2.03 8.16
N ALA A 205 16.67 -1.74 8.28
CA ALA A 205 17.48 -1.30 7.14
C ALA A 205 17.54 -2.33 6.00
N ASP A 206 17.40 -3.62 6.33
CA ASP A 206 17.40 -4.70 5.32
C ASP A 206 16.03 -4.95 4.70
N GLY A 207 15.01 -4.17 5.07
CA GLY A 207 13.66 -4.30 4.56
C GLY A 207 12.76 -5.25 5.35
N SER A 208 13.32 -6.01 6.30
CA SER A 208 12.50 -6.87 7.16
C SER A 208 11.61 -6.01 8.07
N PRO A 209 10.41 -6.47 8.41
CA PRO A 209 9.53 -5.68 9.28
C PRO A 209 10.05 -5.60 10.72
N SER A 210 9.83 -4.47 11.38
CA SER A 210 10.18 -4.28 12.79
C SER A 210 8.94 -4.06 13.66
N ARG A 211 7.98 -3.23 13.19
CA ARG A 211 6.71 -3.01 13.90
C ARG A 211 5.56 -2.87 12.91
N ILE A 212 4.36 -3.25 13.36
CA ILE A 212 3.12 -2.96 12.66
C ILE A 212 2.36 -1.92 13.49
N PHE A 213 1.96 -0.82 12.86
CA PHE A 213 1.06 0.15 13.47
C PHE A 213 -0.33 -0.12 12.93
N ALA A 214 -1.31 -0.35 13.82
CA ALA A 214 -2.64 -0.80 13.42
C ALA A 214 -3.72 0.08 14.03
N GLN A 215 -4.52 0.74 13.20
CA GLN A 215 -5.65 1.54 13.64
C GLN A 215 -6.79 0.60 14.06
N ALA A 216 -7.29 0.76 15.27
CA ALA A 216 -8.43 0.00 15.78
C ALA A 216 -9.70 0.85 15.65
N GLU A 217 -10.79 0.22 15.21
CA GLU A 217 -11.97 0.91 14.69
C GLU A 217 -12.51 2.06 15.55
N ARG A 218 -12.57 1.89 16.87
CA ARG A 218 -13.25 2.85 17.76
C ARG A 218 -12.30 3.68 18.60
N LEU A 219 -11.01 3.47 18.45
CA LEU A 219 -9.99 4.17 19.22
C LEU A 219 -9.35 5.24 18.34
N ASN A 220 -9.21 6.45 18.88
CA ASN A 220 -8.56 7.54 18.15
C ASN A 220 -7.05 7.46 18.38
N GLY A 221 -6.40 6.65 17.57
CA GLY A 221 -4.99 6.31 17.71
C GLY A 221 -4.69 4.98 17.03
N PHE A 222 -3.59 4.35 17.45
CA PHE A 222 -3.13 3.12 16.81
C PHE A 222 -2.42 2.21 17.81
N TYR A 223 -2.56 0.91 17.62
CA TYR A 223 -1.78 -0.11 18.32
C TYR A 223 -0.38 -0.22 17.72
N VAL A 224 0.58 -0.54 18.57
CA VAL A 224 1.95 -0.89 18.17
C VAL A 224 2.12 -2.39 18.38
N VAL A 225 2.43 -3.09 17.31
CA VAL A 225 2.70 -4.54 17.34
C VAL A 225 4.20 -4.73 17.11
N ASP A 226 4.85 -5.40 18.04
CA ASP A 226 6.25 -5.80 17.90
C ASP A 226 6.30 -7.03 16.99
N TRP A 227 7.09 -6.96 15.92
CA TRP A 227 7.13 -8.02 14.93
C TRP A 227 7.71 -9.33 15.49
N ASP A 228 8.80 -9.23 16.23
CA ASP A 228 9.50 -10.42 16.74
C ASP A 228 8.72 -11.10 17.86
N LYS A 229 8.09 -10.30 18.72
CA LYS A 229 7.24 -10.84 19.81
C LYS A 229 5.87 -11.30 19.32
N ARG A 230 5.40 -10.74 18.21
CA ARG A 230 4.08 -11.04 17.62
C ARG A 230 2.92 -10.64 18.54
N GLU A 231 3.04 -9.49 19.22
CA GLU A 231 2.03 -9.06 20.21
C GLU A 231 1.91 -7.53 20.32
N UNK A 232 0.94 -6.75 20.64
CA UNK A 232 0.73 -5.59 20.83
C UNK A 232 1.54 -5.25 21.81
N VAL A 233 2.16 -4.43 21.94
CA VAL A 233 3.05 -3.94 22.99
C VAL A 233 2.67 -2.54 23.51
N ASP A 234 1.91 -1.79 22.75
CA ASP A 234 1.52 -0.43 23.15
C ASP A 234 0.30 0.06 22.38
N PHE A 235 -0.34 1.13 22.89
CA PHE A 235 -1.38 1.89 22.19
C PHE A 235 -1.06 3.39 22.31
N VAL A 236 -0.92 4.05 21.15
CA VAL A 236 -0.63 5.49 21.08
C VAL A 236 -1.94 6.22 20.73
N SER A 237 -2.43 7.04 21.66
CA SER A 237 -3.64 7.86 21.45
C SER A 237 -3.30 9.16 20.70
N ALA A 238 -4.20 9.60 19.84
CA ALA A 238 -4.15 10.99 19.36
C ALA A 238 -4.30 11.94 20.55
N PRO A 239 -3.68 13.14 20.49
CA PRO A 239 -3.83 14.11 21.59
C PRO A 239 -5.30 14.49 21.80
N PRO A 240 -5.74 14.63 23.04
CA PRO A 240 -7.14 14.94 23.30
C PRO A 240 -7.51 16.35 22.83
N LEU A 241 -8.68 16.47 22.16
CA LEU A 241 -9.24 17.75 21.76
C LEU A 241 -10.54 18.01 22.51
N PRO A 242 -10.88 19.29 22.77
CA PRO A 242 -12.22 19.64 23.26
C PRO A 242 -13.30 19.09 22.34
N ILE A 243 -14.41 18.67 22.93
CA ILE A 243 -15.56 18.11 22.17
C ILE A 243 -16.01 19.06 21.05
N SER A 244 -15.96 20.37 21.31
CA SER A 244 -16.35 21.39 20.32
C SER A 244 -15.45 21.44 19.08
N GLN A 245 -14.28 20.80 19.12
CA GLN A 245 -13.36 20.69 17.98
C GLN A 245 -13.40 19.34 17.32
N GLN A 246 -14.26 18.43 17.79
CA GLN A 246 -14.37 17.08 17.24
C GLN A 246 -15.50 16.98 16.21
N ASN A 247 -15.30 16.17 15.19
CA ASN A 247 -16.23 15.95 14.09
C ASN A 247 -16.93 14.60 14.27
N PHE A 248 -18.10 14.61 14.91
CA PHE A 248 -18.85 13.38 15.15
C PHE A 248 -19.58 12.86 13.91
N ASP A 249 -19.78 13.68 12.89
CA ASP A 249 -20.39 13.25 11.62
C ASP A 249 -19.47 12.31 10.84
N GLY A 250 -18.16 12.42 11.02
CA GLY A 250 -17.18 11.62 10.27
C GLY A 250 -16.92 10.22 10.82
N ILE A 251 -17.43 9.89 12.01
CA ILE A 251 -16.98 8.70 12.73
C ILE A 251 -17.82 7.43 12.50
N GLN A 252 -18.83 7.49 11.66
CA GLN A 252 -19.71 6.32 11.39
C GLN A 252 -18.91 5.07 11.00
N ASN A 253 -17.76 5.27 10.36
CA ASN A 253 -16.87 4.19 9.93
C ASN A 253 -15.53 4.19 10.70
N GLY A 254 -15.56 4.72 11.93
CA GLY A 254 -14.39 4.74 12.81
C GLY A 254 -13.82 6.12 13.08
N THR A 255 -13.21 6.28 14.22
CA THR A 255 -12.64 7.55 14.70
C THR A 255 -11.44 8.02 13.88
N GLY A 256 -10.71 7.07 13.31
CA GLY A 256 -9.59 7.36 12.42
C GLY A 256 -9.50 6.36 11.28
N HIS A 257 -8.54 6.57 10.39
CA HIS A 257 -8.37 5.63 9.28
C HIS A 257 -6.91 5.55 8.84
N GLY A 258 -6.48 6.33 7.86
CA GLY A 258 -5.17 6.19 7.25
C GLY A 258 -4.00 6.19 8.23
N LEU A 259 -3.09 5.23 8.04
CA LEU A 259 -1.77 5.19 8.67
C LEU A 259 -0.72 5.06 7.58
N LEU A 260 0.40 5.76 7.73
CA LEU A 260 1.52 5.74 6.78
C LEU A 260 2.83 5.93 7.52
N VAL A 261 3.74 5.00 7.30
CA VAL A 261 5.15 5.23 7.61
C VAL A 261 5.81 5.86 6.37
N UNK A 262 6.53 7.11 6.30
CA UNK A 262 7.09 7.72 5.37
C UNK A 262 8.02 6.90 4.77
N PRO A 263 8.30 6.83 3.47
CA PRO A 263 9.26 5.98 2.77
C PRO A 263 10.66 5.93 3.39
N ASP A 264 11.12 7.03 3.95
CA ASP A 264 12.44 7.13 4.61
C ASP A 264 12.44 6.61 6.05
N GLN A 265 11.32 6.12 6.55
CA GLN A 265 11.15 5.58 7.90
C GLN A 265 11.33 6.63 9.00
N SER A 266 11.22 7.93 8.69
CA SER A 266 11.45 9.01 9.68
C SER A 266 10.23 9.29 10.55
N ALA A 267 9.02 9.03 10.05
CA ALA A 267 7.79 9.38 10.77
C ALA A 267 6.62 8.48 10.39
N LEU A 268 5.72 8.32 11.36
CA LEU A 268 4.40 7.71 11.19
C LEU A 268 3.35 8.82 11.17
N TRP A 269 2.48 8.78 10.15
CA TRP A 269 1.37 9.72 10.00
C TRP A 269 0.03 9.00 10.19
N TYR A 270 -0.93 9.67 10.83
CA TYR A 270 -2.24 9.12 11.16
C TYR A 270 -3.35 10.12 10.81
N ALA A 271 -4.38 9.64 10.12
CA ALA A 271 -5.54 10.45 9.76
C ALA A 271 -6.69 10.21 10.75
N SER A 272 -6.99 11.23 11.58
CA SER A 272 -8.11 11.19 12.53
C SER A 272 -9.33 11.87 11.92
N ARG A 273 -10.37 11.08 11.65
CA ARG A 273 -11.67 11.60 11.22
C ARG A 273 -12.35 12.39 12.33
N LEU A 274 -12.25 11.87 13.56
CA LEU A 274 -12.85 12.51 14.74
C LEU A 274 -12.31 13.93 14.93
N ASP A 275 -11.02 14.11 14.70
CA ASP A 275 -10.37 15.40 14.97
C ASP A 275 -10.25 16.28 13.72
N SER A 276 -10.63 15.77 12.54
CA SER A 276 -10.44 16.48 11.25
C SER A 276 -8.97 16.87 11.03
N ARG A 277 -8.05 16.02 11.50
CA ARG A 277 -6.60 16.28 11.51
C ARG A 277 -5.80 15.10 11.01
N VAL A 278 -4.59 15.38 10.61
CA VAL A 278 -3.54 14.37 10.50
C VAL A 278 -2.49 14.67 11.57
N TYR A 279 -1.96 13.63 12.16
CA TYR A 279 -0.98 13.69 13.25
C TYR A 279 0.29 12.95 12.84
N ALA A 280 1.43 13.39 13.39
CA ALA A 280 2.72 12.77 13.11
C ALA A 280 3.45 12.40 14.40
N TRP A 281 4.16 11.26 14.34
CA TRP A 281 5.08 10.82 15.38
C TRP A 281 6.40 10.42 14.73
N SER A 282 7.52 10.75 15.40
CA SER A 282 8.85 10.35 14.92
C SER A 282 9.04 8.85 15.00
N LEU A 283 9.92 8.31 14.18
CA LEU A 283 10.35 6.91 14.26
C LEU A 283 11.87 6.87 14.48
N PRO A 284 12.36 5.94 15.28
CA PRO A 284 11.60 4.87 15.95
C PRO A 284 10.95 5.23 17.28
N ASP A 285 11.18 6.43 17.80
CA ASP A 285 10.90 6.76 19.21
C ASP A 285 9.43 7.06 19.52
N LEU A 286 8.59 7.30 18.50
CA LEU A 286 7.17 7.64 18.62
C LEU A 286 6.95 8.93 19.43
N GLU A 287 7.86 9.90 19.30
CA GLU A 287 7.65 11.22 19.88
C GLU A 287 6.65 12.01 19.02
N TYR A 288 5.69 12.65 19.69
CA TYR A 288 4.66 13.43 19.00
C TYR A 288 5.28 14.67 18.31
N MET A 289 5.07 14.81 17.01
CA MET A 289 5.63 15.89 16.19
C MET A 289 4.63 17.00 15.86
N GLY A 290 3.32 16.77 16.11
CA GLY A 290 2.31 17.78 15.83
C GLY A 290 1.10 17.24 15.09
N GLY A 291 0.09 18.10 14.98
CA GLY A 291 -1.14 17.79 14.27
C GLY A 291 -1.57 18.94 13.38
N ILE A 292 -2.08 18.62 12.19
CA ILE A 292 -2.47 19.60 11.18
C ILE A 292 -3.97 19.44 10.93
N GLU A 293 -4.72 20.52 11.10
CA GLU A 293 -6.14 20.53 10.74
C GLU A 293 -6.28 20.53 9.22
N VAL A 294 -6.86 19.48 8.68
CA VAL A 294 -6.98 19.32 7.22
C VAL A 294 -8.43 19.45 6.73
N GLY A 295 -9.40 19.37 7.65
CA GLY A 295 -10.81 19.43 7.32
C GLY A 295 -11.51 18.09 7.50
N ALA A 296 -12.79 18.03 7.14
CA ALA A 296 -13.66 16.92 7.48
C ALA A 296 -13.25 15.59 6.84
N SER A 297 -13.18 14.57 7.69
CA SER A 297 -13.05 13.16 7.29
C SER A 297 -11.84 12.84 6.42
N PRO A 298 -10.60 13.13 6.92
CA PRO A 298 -9.40 12.60 6.26
C PRO A 298 -9.45 11.07 6.29
N GLN A 299 -9.15 10.45 5.14
CA GLN A 299 -9.43 9.03 4.94
C GLN A 299 -8.18 8.19 4.75
N TRP A 300 -7.26 8.62 3.90
CA TRP A 300 -6.10 7.82 3.51
C TRP A 300 -4.89 8.71 3.26
N LEU A 301 -3.71 8.11 3.34
CA LEU A 301 -2.44 8.82 3.24
C LEU A 301 -1.52 8.11 2.26
N THR A 302 -0.79 8.89 1.45
CA THR A 302 0.39 8.44 0.72
C THR A 302 1.41 9.56 0.70
N ALA A 303 2.69 9.24 0.48
CA ALA A 303 3.75 10.25 0.43
C ALA A 303 4.56 10.11 -0.85
N THR A 304 5.22 11.19 -1.26
CA THR A 304 6.21 11.14 -2.34
C THR A 304 7.41 10.28 -1.91
N PRO A 305 8.13 9.67 -2.88
CA PRO A 305 9.26 8.78 -2.53
C PRO A 305 10.37 9.45 -1.71
N ASP A 306 10.51 10.78 -1.84
CA ASP A 306 11.49 11.56 -1.06
C ASP A 306 10.97 11.92 0.34
N SER A 307 9.77 11.46 0.69
CA SER A 307 9.12 11.72 1.99
C SER A 307 8.78 13.19 2.27
N GLN A 308 8.91 14.09 1.30
CA GLN A 308 8.72 15.53 1.51
C GLN A 308 7.27 15.99 1.44
N THR A 309 6.43 15.26 0.70
CA THR A 309 5.01 15.65 0.54
C THR A 309 4.09 14.48 0.91
N LEU A 310 3.15 14.76 1.79
CA LEU A 310 2.08 13.84 2.18
C LEU A 310 0.80 14.23 1.44
N TYR A 311 0.13 13.25 0.87
CA TYR A 311 -1.17 13.40 0.20
C TYR A 311 -2.25 12.76 1.07
N VAL A 312 -3.29 13.52 1.39
CA VAL A 312 -4.40 13.09 2.25
C VAL A 312 -5.68 13.04 1.41
N SER A 313 -6.32 11.87 1.30
CA SER A 313 -7.65 11.75 0.68
C SER A 313 -8.70 12.32 1.64
N MET A 314 -9.53 13.24 1.17
CA MET A 314 -10.53 13.94 2.01
C MET A 314 -11.94 13.59 1.56
N VAL A 315 -12.54 12.56 2.15
CA VAL A 315 -13.90 12.12 1.80
C VAL A 315 -14.93 13.23 2.06
N GLY A 316 -14.74 13.97 3.15
CA GLY A 316 -15.71 15.00 3.56
C GLY A 316 -15.70 16.26 2.71
N THR A 317 -14.60 16.55 1.99
CA THR A 317 -14.49 17.79 1.19
C THR A 317 -14.22 17.54 -0.28
N MET A 318 -14.14 16.27 -0.70
CA MET A 318 -13.88 15.86 -2.10
C MET A 318 -12.60 16.47 -2.66
N GLU A 319 -11.52 16.38 -1.86
CA GLU A 319 -10.20 16.92 -2.19
C GLU A 319 -9.14 15.89 -1.89
N THR A 320 -7.95 16.11 -2.47
CA THR A 320 -6.69 15.57 -2.01
C THR A 320 -5.89 16.75 -1.47
N VAL A 321 -5.48 16.68 -0.20
CA VAL A 321 -4.71 17.74 0.44
C VAL A 321 -3.24 17.38 0.50
N UNK A 322 -2.27 18.09 0.15
CA UNK A 322 -0.98 17.99 0.06
C UNK A 322 -0.37 18.75 1.11
N LEU A 323 0.41 18.14 1.87
CA LEU A 323 1.13 18.73 3.01
C LEU A 323 2.63 18.60 2.83
N ASN A 324 3.37 19.59 3.30
CA ASN A 324 4.83 19.47 3.47
C ASN A 324 5.08 18.76 4.81
N THR A 325 5.86 17.68 4.79
CA THR A 325 6.07 16.82 5.96
C THR A 325 7.01 17.44 7.01
N GLU A 326 7.88 18.35 6.59
CA GLU A 326 8.83 19.02 7.50
C GLU A 326 8.19 20.26 8.16
N THR A 327 7.54 21.12 7.35
CA THR A 327 6.99 22.38 7.86
C THR A 327 5.57 22.27 8.36
N HIS A 328 4.91 21.17 8.05
CA HIS A 328 3.49 20.96 8.35
C HIS A 328 2.51 21.97 7.70
N UNK A 329 2.80 22.55 6.67
CA UNK A 329 2.14 23.42 5.98
C UNK A 329 1.45 22.77 4.95
N ILE A 330 0.10 23.25 4.81
CA ILE A 330 -0.66 22.79 3.65
C ILE A 330 -0.12 23.47 2.39
N ILE A 331 0.32 22.67 1.45
CA ILE A 331 0.86 23.15 0.15
C ILE A 331 -0.29 23.48 -0.82
N SER A 332 -1.27 22.58 -0.89
CA SER A 332 -2.33 22.68 -1.90
C SER A 332 -3.55 21.87 -1.49
N ARG A 333 -4.71 22.27 -2.02
CA ARG A 333 -5.96 21.51 -1.98
C ARG A 333 -6.39 21.26 -3.42
N ILE A 334 -6.47 19.99 -3.80
CA ILE A 334 -6.69 19.58 -5.19
C ILE A 334 -8.08 18.98 -5.27
N PRO A 335 -9.05 19.65 -5.91
CA PRO A 335 -10.37 19.08 -6.10
C PRO A 335 -10.28 17.77 -6.92
N VAL A 336 -11.01 16.75 -6.45
CA VAL A 336 -11.07 15.45 -7.11
C VAL A 336 -12.50 14.99 -7.24
N GLY A 337 -12.72 13.75 -7.69
CA GLY A 337 -14.08 13.23 -7.89
C GLY A 337 -14.81 12.85 -6.61
N PHE A 338 -15.99 12.28 -6.76
CA PHE A 338 -16.88 11.97 -5.63
C PHE A 338 -16.35 10.81 -4.79
N GLY A 339 -16.30 11.03 -3.48
CA GLY A 339 -15.92 10.02 -2.51
C GLY A 339 -14.45 9.59 -2.63
N PRO A 340 -13.49 10.51 -2.59
CA PRO A 340 -12.08 10.15 -2.69
C PRO A 340 -11.71 9.21 -1.55
N LYS A 341 -11.38 7.97 -1.90
CA LYS A 341 -11.28 6.89 -0.91
C LYS A 341 -9.84 6.59 -0.53
N ARG A 342 -9.02 6.30 -1.52
CA ARG A 342 -7.59 6.03 -1.29
C ARG A 342 -6.74 6.75 -2.32
N ASN A 343 -5.55 7.08 -1.92
CA ASN A 343 -4.52 7.54 -2.84
C ASN A 343 -3.30 6.63 -2.70
N SER A 344 -2.49 6.56 -3.74
CA SER A 344 -1.26 5.79 -3.75
C SER A 344 -0.24 6.43 -4.67
N THR A 345 1.03 6.23 -4.36
CA THR A 345 2.16 6.79 -5.10
C THR A 345 2.72 5.71 -6.01
N HIS A 346 2.94 6.09 -7.27
CA HIS A 346 3.38 5.18 -8.33
C HIS A 346 4.59 5.72 -9.06
N UNK A 347 5.65 5.20 -9.44
CA UNK A 347 6.63 5.43 -10.12
C UNK A 347 6.38 4.90 -11.36
N LEU A 348 6.10 5.42 -12.38
CA LEU A 348 5.79 4.96 -13.74
C LEU A 348 6.92 5.26 -14.71
N PRO A 349 7.21 4.39 -15.70
CA PRO A 349 8.14 4.74 -16.79
C PRO A 349 7.69 6.01 -17.50
N VAL A 350 8.62 6.91 -17.81
CA VAL A 350 8.31 8.17 -18.53
C VAL A 350 7.53 7.90 -19.82
N ALA A 351 7.88 6.82 -20.53
CA ALA A 351 7.22 6.47 -21.79
C ALA A 351 5.73 6.11 -21.65
N LEU A 352 5.30 5.76 -20.42
CA LEU A 352 3.92 5.35 -20.13
C LEU A 352 3.15 6.41 -19.32
N ALA A 353 3.86 7.40 -18.77
CA ALA A 353 3.25 8.42 -17.93
C ALA A 353 2.66 9.56 -18.77
N ARG A 354 1.51 10.06 -18.37
CA ARG A 354 0.87 11.26 -18.93
C ARG A 354 0.97 12.40 -17.94
#